data_dd413a50dccf03b7930314cc2ff7da2d
#
_entry.id   dd413a50dccf03b7930314cc2ff7da2d
#
_cell.length_a   1.000
_cell.length_b   1.000
_cell.length_c   1.000
_cell.angle_alpha   90.00
_cell.angle_beta   90.00
_cell.angle_gamma   90.00
#
_symmetry.space_group_name_H-M   'P 1'
#
loop_
_entity.id
_entity.type
_entity.pdbx_description
1 polymer ?
#
loop_
_entity_poly.entity_id
_entity_poly.type
_entity_poly.pdbx_seq_one_letter_code
_entity_poly.pdbx_strand_id
1 'polypeptide(L)'
;MKSVGQHFDEWAPNYDAEIREMVPRYEEIHDTLISLLSVRPPTRVLDLGAGTGYTLLRVVDALRETRVTGLDVSAEMLSRAAQRLAGHEDRVELCQGDIVEPAIEGSYDAILSVLAVHHLWSDQKRHLFGRVWEHVSPGGLFVVADYFRHASALLLELYELPEADAHEAAHDHPDTTAEHLTWLTAAGFDAVDVVWKYEDVGVLVAWKANR
;
A
#
# COMPACT_ATOMS: atom_id res chain seq x y z
N MET A 1 0.86 -2.61 -25.25
CA MET A 1 0.54 -3.01 -23.86
C MET A 1 -0.06 -1.79 -23.19
N LYS A 2 -1.17 -1.92 -22.47
CA LYS A 2 -1.77 -0.79 -21.73
C LYS A 2 -0.83 -0.38 -20.59
N SER A 3 -0.81 0.89 -20.20
CA SER A 3 -0.10 1.32 -18.99
C SER A 3 -0.87 0.84 -17.74
N VAL A 4 -0.21 0.78 -16.58
CA VAL A 4 -0.84 0.44 -15.29
C VAL A 4 -2.03 1.38 -15.02
N GLY A 5 -1.87 2.69 -15.24
CA GLY A 5 -2.97 3.66 -15.08
C GLY A 5 -4.18 3.36 -15.95
N GLN A 6 -3.97 3.04 -17.25
CA GLN A 6 -5.08 2.68 -18.15
C GLN A 6 -5.78 1.38 -17.74
N HIS A 7 -5.05 0.42 -17.19
CA HIS A 7 -5.64 -0.81 -16.66
C HIS A 7 -6.59 -0.50 -15.52
N PHE A 8 -6.15 0.31 -14.54
CA PHE A 8 -6.95 0.71 -13.39
C PHE A 8 -8.10 1.65 -13.74
N ASP A 9 -7.96 2.53 -14.72
CA ASP A 9 -9.08 3.35 -15.22
C ASP A 9 -10.23 2.48 -15.71
N GLU A 10 -9.94 1.40 -16.44
CA GLU A 10 -10.97 0.47 -16.94
C GLU A 10 -11.56 -0.40 -15.82
N TRP A 11 -10.77 -0.79 -14.84
CA TRP A 11 -11.21 -1.66 -13.74
C TRP A 11 -11.95 -0.91 -12.63
N ALA A 12 -11.70 0.39 -12.46
CA ALA A 12 -12.27 1.21 -11.40
C ALA A 12 -13.79 1.01 -11.17
N PRO A 13 -14.65 0.85 -12.21
CA PRO A 13 -16.09 0.64 -12.01
C PRO A 13 -16.47 -0.55 -11.13
N ASN A 14 -15.70 -1.62 -11.17
CA ASN A 14 -15.99 -2.89 -10.47
C ASN A 14 -15.03 -3.18 -9.33
N TYR A 15 -13.93 -2.42 -9.23
CA TYR A 15 -12.78 -2.68 -8.37
C TYR A 15 -13.18 -3.07 -6.94
N ASP A 16 -14.03 -2.30 -6.28
CA ASP A 16 -14.38 -2.53 -4.87
C ASP A 16 -15.10 -3.86 -4.61
N ALA A 17 -15.86 -4.35 -5.58
CA ALA A 17 -16.53 -5.64 -5.46
C ALA A 17 -15.54 -6.79 -5.72
N GLU A 18 -14.78 -6.66 -6.80
CA GLU A 18 -13.87 -7.71 -7.27
C GLU A 18 -12.68 -7.88 -6.32
N ILE A 19 -12.09 -6.80 -5.83
CA ILE A 19 -10.91 -6.87 -4.95
C ILE A 19 -11.20 -7.61 -3.63
N ARG A 20 -12.42 -7.49 -3.09
CA ARG A 20 -12.83 -8.22 -1.87
C ARG A 20 -13.00 -9.72 -2.09
N GLU A 21 -13.32 -10.13 -3.31
CA GLU A 21 -13.41 -11.54 -3.68
C GLU A 21 -12.03 -12.14 -3.99
N MET A 22 -11.14 -11.34 -4.57
CA MET A 22 -9.81 -11.76 -4.99
C MET A 22 -8.81 -11.83 -3.84
N VAL A 23 -8.85 -10.85 -2.92
CA VAL A 23 -7.87 -10.76 -1.82
C VAL A 23 -8.37 -11.49 -0.58
N PRO A 24 -7.71 -12.60 -0.17
CA PRO A 24 -8.12 -13.31 1.03
C PRO A 24 -7.95 -12.41 2.27
N ARG A 25 -8.95 -12.45 3.15
CA ARG A 25 -8.90 -11.70 4.41
C ARG A 25 -8.78 -10.17 4.23
N TYR A 26 -9.34 -9.61 3.15
CA TYR A 26 -9.23 -8.19 2.79
C TYR A 26 -9.50 -7.23 3.96
N GLU A 27 -10.55 -7.48 4.75
CA GLU A 27 -10.90 -6.63 5.89
C GLU A 27 -9.87 -6.74 7.04
N GLU A 28 -9.30 -7.93 7.27
CA GLU A 28 -8.29 -8.14 8.34
C GLU A 28 -6.99 -7.36 8.05
N ILE A 29 -6.65 -7.17 6.77
CA ILE A 29 -5.53 -6.32 6.34
C ILE A 29 -5.75 -4.88 6.83
N HIS A 30 -6.93 -4.32 6.56
CA HIS A 30 -7.28 -2.96 6.94
C HIS A 30 -7.43 -2.81 8.46
N ASP A 31 -8.00 -3.82 9.15
CA ASP A 31 -8.10 -3.83 10.61
C ASP A 31 -6.72 -3.83 11.26
N THR A 32 -5.78 -4.60 10.70
CA THR A 32 -4.39 -4.61 11.16
C THR A 32 -3.73 -3.25 10.99
N LEU A 33 -3.89 -2.63 9.82
CA LEU A 33 -3.37 -1.30 9.52
C LEU A 33 -3.93 -0.24 10.48
N ILE A 34 -5.25 -0.20 10.67
CA ILE A 34 -5.89 0.75 11.61
C ILE A 34 -5.43 0.50 13.04
N SER A 35 -5.27 -0.75 13.46
CA SER A 35 -4.76 -1.11 14.78
C SER A 35 -3.35 -0.57 15.00
N LEU A 36 -2.44 -0.73 14.02
CA LEU A 36 -1.09 -0.18 14.06
C LEU A 36 -1.09 1.34 14.21
N LEU A 37 -1.85 2.04 13.38
CA LEU A 37 -1.94 3.50 13.42
C LEU A 37 -2.57 4.02 14.72
N SER A 38 -3.48 3.25 15.33
CA SER A 38 -4.17 3.63 16.57
C SER A 38 -3.27 3.58 17.81
N VAL A 39 -2.16 2.82 17.79
CA VAL A 39 -1.19 2.77 18.90
C VAL A 39 -0.55 4.15 19.13
N ARG A 40 -0.24 4.84 18.05
CA ARG A 40 0.29 6.21 18.06
C ARG A 40 -0.31 6.95 16.86
N PRO A 41 -1.49 7.57 17.04
CA PRO A 41 -2.22 8.21 15.96
C PRO A 41 -1.37 9.24 15.20
N PRO A 42 -1.17 9.07 13.87
CA PRO A 42 -0.42 10.01 13.06
C PRO A 42 -1.25 11.29 12.84
N THR A 43 -0.56 12.43 12.71
CA THR A 43 -1.19 13.69 12.29
C THR A 43 -1.31 13.75 10.77
N ARG A 44 -0.29 13.25 10.05
CA ARG A 44 -0.23 13.26 8.59
C ARG A 44 0.04 11.85 8.06
N VAL A 45 -0.82 11.41 7.16
CA VAL A 45 -0.71 10.11 6.46
C VAL A 45 -0.64 10.34 4.96
N LEU A 46 0.24 9.61 4.27
CA LEU A 46 0.28 9.48 2.82
C LEU A 46 -0.07 8.04 2.45
N ASP A 47 -0.97 7.86 1.47
CA ASP A 47 -1.31 6.55 0.90
C ASP A 47 -0.84 6.49 -0.55
N LEU A 48 0.08 5.57 -0.84
CA LEU A 48 0.69 5.35 -2.14
C LEU A 48 -0.05 4.25 -2.90
N GLY A 49 -0.76 4.61 -3.95
CA GLY A 49 -1.72 3.76 -4.64
C GLY A 49 -3.08 3.78 -3.92
N ALA A 50 -3.62 4.97 -3.67
CA ALA A 50 -4.84 5.15 -2.86
C ALA A 50 -6.10 4.51 -3.47
N GLY A 51 -6.08 4.18 -4.77
CA GLY A 51 -7.18 3.54 -5.48
C GLY A 51 -8.50 4.28 -5.30
N THR A 52 -9.54 3.54 -4.99
CA THR A 52 -10.88 4.08 -4.74
C THR A 52 -11.04 4.76 -3.36
N GLY A 53 -9.95 4.93 -2.60
CA GLY A 53 -9.95 5.63 -1.32
C GLY A 53 -10.48 4.82 -0.14
N TYR A 54 -10.59 3.50 -0.23
CA TYR A 54 -11.11 2.67 0.86
C TYR A 54 -10.22 2.74 2.12
N THR A 55 -8.91 2.62 1.97
CA THR A 55 -7.95 2.76 3.07
C THR A 55 -8.04 4.15 3.71
N LEU A 56 -8.10 5.20 2.88
CA LEU A 56 -8.20 6.57 3.36
C LEU A 56 -9.47 6.81 4.20
N LEU A 57 -10.62 6.28 3.73
CA LEU A 57 -11.87 6.37 4.49
C LEU A 57 -11.73 5.69 5.85
N ARG A 58 -11.16 4.47 5.91
CA ARG A 58 -10.93 3.75 7.16
C ARG A 58 -10.05 4.56 8.13
N VAL A 59 -9.04 5.24 7.61
CA VAL A 59 -8.14 6.10 8.42
C VAL A 59 -8.87 7.33 8.96
N VAL A 60 -9.58 8.09 8.12
CA VAL A 60 -10.24 9.33 8.56
C VAL A 60 -11.42 9.07 9.51
N ASP A 61 -12.09 7.91 9.38
CA ASP A 61 -13.17 7.51 10.28
C ASP A 61 -12.63 7.09 11.65
N ALA A 62 -11.53 6.33 11.67
CA ALA A 62 -10.93 5.84 12.91
C ALA A 62 -10.13 6.93 13.66
N LEU A 63 -9.45 7.82 12.92
CA LEU A 63 -8.48 8.78 13.45
C LEU A 63 -8.91 10.22 13.12
N ARG A 64 -9.72 10.81 13.98
CA ARG A 64 -10.43 12.07 13.70
C ARG A 64 -9.54 13.29 13.46
N GLU A 65 -8.35 13.32 14.04
CA GLU A 65 -7.39 14.44 13.92
C GLU A 65 -6.38 14.26 12.76
N THR A 66 -6.41 13.10 12.09
CA THR A 66 -5.48 12.74 11.03
C THR A 66 -5.87 13.41 9.71
N ARG A 67 -4.89 14.02 9.05
CA ARG A 67 -4.97 14.47 7.66
C ARG A 67 -4.35 13.41 6.75
N VAL A 68 -4.99 13.14 5.63
CA VAL A 68 -4.55 12.11 4.69
C VAL A 68 -4.32 12.71 3.30
N THR A 69 -3.26 12.27 2.65
CA THR A 69 -3.01 12.52 1.23
C THR A 69 -3.04 11.17 0.51
N GLY A 70 -3.83 11.05 -0.53
CA GLY A 70 -3.87 9.88 -1.42
C GLY A 70 -3.22 10.18 -2.75
N LEU A 71 -2.25 9.34 -3.15
CA LEU A 71 -1.60 9.40 -4.46
C LEU A 71 -2.03 8.18 -5.29
N ASP A 72 -2.49 8.40 -6.51
CA ASP A 72 -2.79 7.32 -7.45
C ASP A 72 -2.51 7.76 -8.90
N VAL A 73 -2.13 6.82 -9.76
CA VAL A 73 -1.87 7.08 -11.17
C VAL A 73 -3.14 7.19 -11.98
N SER A 74 -4.22 6.53 -11.55
CA SER A 74 -5.52 6.49 -12.22
C SER A 74 -6.41 7.65 -11.81
N ALA A 75 -6.81 8.47 -12.79
CA ALA A 75 -7.75 9.57 -12.56
C ALA A 75 -9.16 9.05 -12.20
N GLU A 76 -9.57 7.90 -12.76
CA GLU A 76 -10.87 7.30 -12.46
C GLU A 76 -10.93 6.74 -11.04
N MET A 77 -9.84 6.12 -10.56
CA MET A 77 -9.72 5.72 -9.15
C MET A 77 -9.86 6.92 -8.21
N LEU A 78 -9.13 8.00 -8.48
CA LEU A 78 -9.21 9.23 -7.67
C LEU A 78 -10.60 9.89 -7.72
N SER A 79 -11.30 9.81 -8.86
CA SER A 79 -12.69 10.28 -8.96
C SER A 79 -13.60 9.52 -8.01
N ARG A 80 -13.42 8.19 -7.88
CA ARG A 80 -14.17 7.36 -6.94
C ARG A 80 -13.76 7.61 -5.49
N ALA A 81 -12.46 7.81 -5.25
CA ALA A 81 -11.96 8.20 -3.93
C ALA A 81 -12.59 9.52 -3.47
N ALA A 82 -12.68 10.52 -4.35
CA ALA A 82 -13.33 11.80 -4.03
C ALA A 82 -14.82 11.63 -3.67
N GLN A 83 -15.54 10.77 -4.38
CA GLN A 83 -16.95 10.47 -4.07
C GLN A 83 -17.07 9.74 -2.72
N ARG A 84 -16.21 8.76 -2.45
CA ARG A 84 -16.20 7.99 -1.19
C ARG A 84 -15.88 8.85 0.01
N LEU A 85 -14.98 9.80 -0.14
CA LEU A 85 -14.46 10.67 0.91
C LEU A 85 -15.25 12.00 1.03
N ALA A 86 -16.41 12.09 0.34
CA ALA A 86 -17.29 13.24 0.46
C ALA A 86 -17.70 13.46 1.93
N GLY A 87 -17.53 14.70 2.40
CA GLY A 87 -17.73 15.09 3.80
C GLY A 87 -16.45 15.07 4.67
N HIS A 88 -15.30 14.71 4.08
CA HIS A 88 -13.98 14.73 4.73
C HIS A 88 -12.97 15.64 4.01
N GLU A 89 -13.44 16.51 3.11
CA GLU A 89 -12.61 17.35 2.23
C GLU A 89 -11.66 18.26 3.00
N ASP A 90 -11.99 18.60 4.23
CA ASP A 90 -11.14 19.41 5.13
C ASP A 90 -9.89 18.68 5.61
N ARG A 91 -9.86 17.34 5.49
CA ARG A 91 -8.77 16.47 5.97
C ARG A 91 -8.16 15.59 4.88
N VAL A 92 -8.72 15.59 3.66
CA VAL A 92 -8.32 14.71 2.58
C VAL A 92 -7.79 15.52 1.40
N GLU A 93 -6.62 15.15 0.92
CA GLU A 93 -6.03 15.63 -0.34
C GLU A 93 -5.83 14.44 -1.28
N LEU A 94 -6.24 14.58 -2.54
CA LEU A 94 -6.06 13.55 -3.57
C LEU A 94 -5.18 14.11 -4.69
N CYS A 95 -4.10 13.40 -5.02
CA CYS A 95 -3.11 13.80 -6.00
C CYS A 95 -2.96 12.71 -7.07
N GLN A 96 -2.98 13.11 -8.34
CA GLN A 96 -2.64 12.18 -9.42
C GLN A 96 -1.12 12.11 -9.60
N GLY A 97 -0.55 10.91 -9.58
CA GLY A 97 0.87 10.70 -9.77
C GLY A 97 1.28 9.24 -9.72
N ASP A 98 2.49 8.96 -10.19
CA ASP A 98 3.07 7.62 -10.18
C ASP A 98 3.81 7.36 -8.86
N ILE A 99 3.59 6.20 -8.25
CA ILE A 99 4.28 5.79 -7.02
C ILE A 99 5.75 5.44 -7.26
N VAL A 100 6.18 5.20 -8.50
CA VAL A 100 7.59 4.94 -8.84
C VAL A 100 8.44 6.19 -8.58
N GLU A 101 7.94 7.35 -8.99
CA GLU A 101 8.57 8.66 -8.80
C GLU A 101 7.60 9.62 -8.11
N PRO A 102 7.22 9.33 -6.87
CA PRO A 102 6.19 10.10 -6.21
C PRO A 102 6.68 11.52 -5.92
N ALA A 103 5.89 12.50 -6.32
CA ALA A 103 6.10 13.91 -5.95
C ALA A 103 5.67 14.11 -4.48
N ILE A 104 6.43 13.52 -3.54
CA ILE A 104 6.13 13.64 -2.10
C ILE A 104 6.69 14.97 -1.59
N GLU A 105 5.82 15.80 -1.03
CA GLU A 105 6.20 17.06 -0.40
C GLU A 105 6.14 16.98 1.12
N GLY A 106 7.21 17.40 1.79
CA GLY A 106 7.31 17.42 3.24
C GLY A 106 7.53 16.04 3.86
N SER A 107 7.00 15.82 5.06
CA SER A 107 7.14 14.58 5.80
C SER A 107 5.81 14.11 6.38
N TYR A 108 5.69 12.81 6.63
CA TYR A 108 4.49 12.14 7.11
C TYR A 108 4.81 11.28 8.33
N ASP A 109 3.88 11.23 9.28
CA ASP A 109 4.02 10.38 10.46
C ASP A 109 3.75 8.91 10.14
N ALA A 110 2.95 8.66 9.10
CA ALA A 110 2.81 7.35 8.50
C ALA A 110 2.70 7.47 6.97
N ILE A 111 3.37 6.57 6.27
CA ILE A 111 3.17 6.33 4.83
C ILE A 111 2.62 4.93 4.69
N LEU A 112 1.62 4.75 3.84
CA LEU A 112 0.92 3.51 3.60
C LEU A 112 1.05 3.12 2.13
N SER A 113 1.01 1.82 1.85
CA SER A 113 0.72 1.32 0.52
C SER A 113 -0.03 0.00 0.66
N VAL A 114 -1.23 -0.08 0.11
CA VAL A 114 -2.11 -1.24 0.21
C VAL A 114 -2.43 -1.75 -1.19
N LEU A 115 -1.98 -2.98 -1.50
CA LEU A 115 -2.21 -3.65 -2.78
C LEU A 115 -1.76 -2.82 -4.00
N ALA A 116 -0.57 -2.21 -3.92
CA ALA A 116 -0.04 -1.37 -4.98
C ALA A 116 1.43 -1.64 -5.31
N VAL A 117 2.27 -1.97 -4.33
CA VAL A 117 3.71 -2.15 -4.54
C VAL A 117 4.03 -3.38 -5.38
N HIS A 118 3.18 -4.41 -5.39
CA HIS A 118 3.39 -5.61 -6.21
C HIS A 118 3.37 -5.33 -7.72
N HIS A 119 2.82 -4.21 -8.18
CA HIS A 119 2.89 -3.78 -9.57
C HIS A 119 4.24 -3.21 -9.99
N LEU A 120 5.15 -2.96 -9.06
CA LEU A 120 6.47 -2.42 -9.31
C LEU A 120 7.50 -3.53 -9.53
N TRP A 121 8.47 -3.28 -10.41
CA TRP A 121 9.67 -4.13 -10.50
C TRP A 121 10.54 -3.99 -9.24
N SER A 122 11.35 -5.00 -8.96
CA SER A 122 12.19 -5.06 -7.75
C SER A 122 13.13 -3.85 -7.57
N ASP A 123 13.63 -3.27 -8.66
CA ASP A 123 14.46 -2.06 -8.64
C ASP A 123 13.65 -0.80 -8.33
N GLN A 124 12.43 -0.70 -8.86
CA GLN A 124 11.48 0.37 -8.57
C GLN A 124 11.04 0.34 -7.10
N LYS A 125 10.76 -0.86 -6.54
CA LYS A 125 10.46 -1.02 -5.12
C LYS A 125 11.59 -0.52 -4.23
N ARG A 126 12.84 -0.91 -4.54
CA ARG A 126 14.01 -0.42 -3.78
C ARG A 126 14.17 1.09 -3.85
N HIS A 127 13.96 1.67 -5.02
CA HIS A 127 13.95 3.11 -5.19
C HIS A 127 12.86 3.77 -4.36
N LEU A 128 11.61 3.30 -4.48
CA LEU A 128 10.47 3.77 -3.71
C LEU A 128 10.73 3.72 -2.20
N PHE A 129 11.26 2.61 -1.67
CA PHE A 129 11.53 2.48 -0.22
C PHE A 129 12.57 3.49 0.28
N GLY A 130 13.57 3.83 -0.54
CA GLY A 130 14.50 4.92 -0.26
C GLY A 130 13.78 6.28 -0.20
N ARG A 131 12.92 6.58 -1.18
CA ARG A 131 12.13 7.80 -1.21
C ARG A 131 11.17 7.90 -0.01
N VAL A 132 10.50 6.78 0.31
CA VAL A 132 9.62 6.71 1.48
C VAL A 132 10.38 7.00 2.76
N TRP A 133 11.57 6.40 2.96
CA TRP A 133 12.39 6.67 4.14
C TRP A 133 12.76 8.14 4.30
N GLU A 134 13.07 8.84 3.21
CA GLU A 134 13.35 10.29 3.23
C GLU A 134 12.16 11.10 3.77
N HIS A 135 10.93 10.68 3.46
CA HIS A 135 9.70 11.41 3.78
C HIS A 135 8.94 10.91 5.01
N VAL A 136 9.29 9.76 5.58
CA VAL A 136 8.79 9.35 6.89
C VAL A 136 9.45 10.21 7.97
N SER A 137 8.63 10.83 8.84
CA SER A 137 9.10 11.60 10.00
C SER A 137 9.91 10.74 10.97
N PRO A 138 10.87 11.30 11.73
CA PRO A 138 11.44 10.60 12.88
C PRO A 138 10.34 10.09 13.82
N GLY A 139 10.40 8.82 14.20
CA GLY A 139 9.34 8.14 14.97
C GLY A 139 8.14 7.65 14.15
N GLY A 140 8.14 7.91 12.85
CA GLY A 140 7.06 7.52 11.94
C GLY A 140 7.20 6.09 11.41
N LEU A 141 6.17 5.68 10.64
CA LEU A 141 6.01 4.33 10.10
C LEU A 141 5.85 4.35 8.57
N PHE A 142 6.35 3.30 7.93
CA PHE A 142 5.87 2.87 6.62
C PHE A 142 5.19 1.51 6.75
N VAL A 143 3.99 1.38 6.22
CA VAL A 143 3.23 0.13 6.22
C VAL A 143 2.96 -0.30 4.79
N VAL A 144 3.39 -1.52 4.46
CA VAL A 144 3.11 -2.17 3.17
C VAL A 144 2.20 -3.36 3.44
N ALA A 145 0.99 -3.32 2.89
CA ALA A 145 0.05 -4.43 2.90
C ALA A 145 -0.12 -4.90 1.46
N ASP A 146 0.39 -6.11 1.13
CA ASP A 146 0.51 -6.48 -0.26
C ASP A 146 0.61 -7.99 -0.48
N TYR A 147 0.66 -8.39 -1.76
CA TYR A 147 1.00 -9.74 -2.19
C TYR A 147 2.51 -9.96 -2.13
N PHE A 148 2.90 -11.14 -1.62
CA PHE A 148 4.30 -11.57 -1.52
C PHE A 148 4.47 -12.94 -2.15
N ARG A 149 5.39 -13.04 -3.08
CA ARG A 149 5.75 -14.32 -3.70
C ARG A 149 6.29 -15.30 -2.64
N HIS A 150 5.87 -16.54 -2.72
CA HIS A 150 6.42 -17.60 -1.88
C HIS A 150 7.92 -17.83 -2.17
N ALA A 151 8.69 -18.09 -1.12
CA ALA A 151 10.14 -18.27 -1.22
C ALA A 151 10.54 -19.58 -1.94
N SER A 152 9.63 -20.56 -2.09
CA SER A 152 9.91 -21.81 -2.79
C SER A 152 8.66 -22.39 -3.47
N ALA A 153 8.88 -23.10 -4.58
CA ALA A 153 7.83 -23.83 -5.31
C ALA A 153 7.13 -24.89 -4.43
N LEU A 154 7.87 -25.49 -3.49
CA LEU A 154 7.29 -26.44 -2.54
C LEU A 154 6.18 -25.81 -1.68
N LEU A 155 6.32 -24.53 -1.30
CA LEU A 155 5.27 -23.83 -0.54
C LEU A 155 4.04 -23.58 -1.40
N LEU A 156 4.19 -23.32 -2.70
CA LEU A 156 3.06 -23.19 -3.63
C LEU A 156 2.26 -24.51 -3.69
N GLU A 157 2.95 -25.64 -3.81
CA GLU A 157 2.31 -26.96 -3.80
C GLU A 157 1.60 -27.26 -2.47
N LEU A 158 2.24 -26.93 -1.33
CA LEU A 158 1.69 -27.19 0.01
C LEU A 158 0.43 -26.35 0.32
N TYR A 159 0.35 -25.14 -0.22
CA TYR A 159 -0.81 -24.27 -0.03
C TYR A 159 -1.88 -24.47 -1.09
N GLU A 160 -1.67 -25.35 -2.08
CA GLU A 160 -2.60 -25.58 -3.21
C GLU A 160 -3.05 -24.26 -3.87
N LEU A 161 -2.16 -23.26 -3.88
CA LEU A 161 -2.47 -21.95 -4.46
C LEU A 161 -2.58 -22.07 -5.98
N PRO A 162 -3.61 -21.47 -6.58
CA PRO A 162 -3.71 -21.42 -8.04
C PRO A 162 -2.50 -20.68 -8.62
N GLU A 163 -2.00 -21.15 -9.77
CA GLU A 163 -1.08 -20.34 -10.56
C GLU A 163 -1.77 -19.01 -10.92
N ALA A 164 -1.04 -17.90 -10.75
CA ALA A 164 -1.56 -16.58 -11.09
C ALA A 164 -2.14 -16.58 -12.51
N ASP A 165 -3.32 -15.99 -12.69
CA ASP A 165 -3.94 -15.87 -13.99
C ASP A 165 -2.99 -15.09 -14.91
N ALA A 166 -2.80 -15.54 -16.14
CA ALA A 166 -1.85 -14.96 -17.10
C ALA A 166 -2.14 -13.47 -17.42
N HIS A 167 -3.34 -12.98 -17.10
CA HIS A 167 -3.72 -11.57 -17.27
C HIS A 167 -3.25 -10.71 -16.11
N GLU A 168 -3.32 -11.21 -14.89
CA GLU A 168 -2.80 -10.57 -13.67
C GLU A 168 -1.27 -10.59 -13.68
N ALA A 169 -0.67 -11.73 -14.03
CA ALA A 169 0.80 -11.88 -14.14
C ALA A 169 1.49 -10.89 -15.09
N ALA A 170 0.76 -10.22 -15.99
CA ALA A 170 1.33 -9.23 -16.90
C ALA A 170 1.68 -7.89 -16.23
N HIS A 171 1.07 -7.58 -15.09
CA HIS A 171 1.25 -6.33 -14.34
C HIS A 171 1.75 -6.55 -12.92
N ASP A 172 1.82 -7.80 -12.46
CA ASP A 172 2.19 -8.16 -11.10
C ASP A 172 3.60 -8.71 -11.03
N HIS A 173 4.40 -8.11 -10.17
CA HIS A 173 5.80 -8.45 -9.93
C HIS A 173 6.05 -8.66 -8.44
N PRO A 174 5.33 -9.59 -7.76
CA PRO A 174 5.50 -9.78 -6.33
C PRO A 174 6.89 -10.36 -6.04
N ASP A 175 7.56 -9.77 -5.06
CA ASP A 175 8.80 -10.29 -4.50
C ASP A 175 8.51 -10.97 -3.16
N THR A 176 9.49 -11.70 -2.61
CA THR A 176 9.32 -12.39 -1.33
C THR A 176 9.28 -11.42 -0.15
N THR A 177 8.63 -11.81 0.93
CA THR A 177 8.67 -11.07 2.20
C THR A 177 10.10 -10.78 2.67
N ALA A 178 11.02 -11.76 2.53
CA ALA A 178 12.41 -11.61 2.93
C ALA A 178 13.16 -10.54 2.12
N GLU A 179 12.89 -10.43 0.82
CA GLU A 179 13.44 -9.38 -0.03
C GLU A 179 12.95 -8.00 0.42
N HIS A 180 11.63 -7.84 0.68
CA HIS A 180 11.09 -6.58 1.18
C HIS A 180 11.71 -6.16 2.52
N LEU A 181 11.81 -7.08 3.50
CA LEU A 181 12.46 -6.78 4.79
C LEU A 181 13.91 -6.34 4.59
N THR A 182 14.64 -7.01 3.68
CA THR A 182 16.02 -6.65 3.35
C THR A 182 16.12 -5.25 2.74
N TRP A 183 15.24 -4.92 1.79
CA TRP A 183 15.27 -3.63 1.09
C TRP A 183 14.83 -2.47 1.99
N LEU A 184 13.82 -2.68 2.85
CA LEU A 184 13.40 -1.69 3.83
C LEU A 184 14.51 -1.39 4.85
N THR A 185 15.21 -2.42 5.34
CA THR A 185 16.37 -2.24 6.21
C THR A 185 17.49 -1.49 5.48
N ALA A 186 17.78 -1.86 4.22
CA ALA A 186 18.80 -1.19 3.40
C ALA A 186 18.44 0.27 3.06
N ALA A 187 17.16 0.59 2.96
CA ALA A 187 16.66 1.97 2.78
C ALA A 187 16.91 2.86 4.02
N GLY A 188 17.15 2.27 5.20
CA GLY A 188 17.51 2.99 6.42
C GLY A 188 16.51 2.89 7.56
N PHE A 189 15.45 2.09 7.44
CA PHE A 189 14.51 1.85 8.55
C PHE A 189 15.20 1.09 9.70
N ASP A 190 14.96 1.52 10.92
CA ASP A 190 15.64 0.99 12.13
C ASP A 190 15.05 -0.33 12.62
N ALA A 191 13.77 -0.56 12.36
CA ALA A 191 13.08 -1.82 12.62
C ALA A 191 12.09 -2.13 11.49
N VAL A 192 12.08 -3.39 11.07
CA VAL A 192 11.19 -3.90 10.03
C VAL A 192 10.67 -5.25 10.45
N ASP A 193 9.35 -5.48 10.37
CA ASP A 193 8.74 -6.75 10.77
C ASP A 193 7.50 -7.06 9.92
N VAL A 194 7.08 -8.33 9.95
CA VAL A 194 5.81 -8.82 9.41
C VAL A 194 4.84 -8.90 10.58
N VAL A 195 3.81 -8.07 10.57
CA VAL A 195 2.86 -7.97 11.69
C VAL A 195 1.60 -8.78 11.48
N TRP A 196 1.33 -9.14 10.22
CA TRP A 196 0.23 -10.03 9.84
C TRP A 196 0.57 -10.73 8.52
N LYS A 197 0.17 -11.99 8.37
CA LYS A 197 0.32 -12.74 7.11
C LYS A 197 -0.72 -13.85 7.01
N TYR A 198 -1.33 -13.98 5.84
CA TYR A 198 -2.17 -15.10 5.46
C TYR A 198 -1.84 -15.49 4.01
N GLU A 199 -1.44 -16.74 3.77
CA GLU A 199 -1.02 -17.25 2.46
C GLU A 199 0.05 -16.36 1.81
N ASP A 200 -0.25 -15.75 0.68
CA ASP A 200 0.61 -14.84 -0.08
C ASP A 200 0.40 -13.35 0.25
N VAL A 201 -0.62 -13.02 1.05
CA VAL A 201 -0.89 -11.64 1.47
C VAL A 201 -0.32 -11.38 2.86
N GLY A 202 0.24 -10.18 3.07
CA GLY A 202 0.81 -9.83 4.37
C GLY A 202 0.84 -8.33 4.62
N VAL A 203 1.10 -7.96 5.87
CA VAL A 203 1.31 -6.58 6.32
C VAL A 203 2.69 -6.48 6.95
N LEU A 204 3.54 -5.66 6.35
CA LEU A 204 4.86 -5.32 6.84
C LEU A 204 4.83 -3.92 7.44
N VAL A 205 5.57 -3.72 8.51
CA VAL A 205 5.80 -2.41 9.10
C VAL A 205 7.30 -2.09 9.14
N ALA A 206 7.64 -0.88 8.74
CA ALA A 206 9.00 -0.35 8.84
C ALA A 206 8.96 0.93 9.67
N TRP A 207 9.78 1.00 10.72
CA TRP A 207 9.83 2.12 11.65
C TRP A 207 11.13 2.90 11.51
N LYS A 208 11.02 4.24 11.54
CA LYS A 208 12.14 5.17 11.55
C LYS A 208 12.33 5.74 12.96
N ALA A 209 13.50 5.53 13.56
CA ALA A 209 13.77 5.99 14.91
C ALA A 209 13.73 7.52 15.06
N ASN A 210 13.44 7.98 16.28
CA ASN A 210 13.61 9.39 16.64
C ASN A 210 15.12 9.69 16.81
N ARG A 211 15.75 10.15 15.75
CA ARG A 211 17.13 10.61 15.79
C ARG A 211 17.22 12.10 15.52
#